data_90a4ca208ac8fa83b975186cac421f70
#
_entry.id   90a4ca208ac8fa83b975186cac421f70
#
_cell.length_a   1.000
_cell.length_b   1.000
_cell.length_c   1.000
_cell.angle_alpha   90.00
_cell.angle_beta   90.00
_cell.angle_gamma   90.00
#
_symmetry.space_group_name_H-M   'P 1'
#
loop_
_entity.id
_entity.type
_entity.pdbx_description
1 polymer ?
#
loop_
_entity_poly.entity_id
_entity_poly.type
_entity_poly.pdbx_seq_one_letter_code
_entity_poly.pdbx_strand_id
1 'polypeptide(L)'
;MKYDFRNKVFVITGCAGGIGSHLARVAAEKGGQVVGFDLNENKLNKVINGLPGENHLAVAFDLTNKSEIKKAIELVDSKYHKIDVLVNNAAITSAERFDERSVESIENELDINLLSPLILTRVAMDLLKKSNDPRIMTTISLGGIFPLGETPIYTTSKFGLRGAMLGIGLDLKRKGIKVSSILPSATDTPMLHREAIEGGNSLQFMDPPQTTEKVVQSFLKSLDNPKLERYPKPSESWLVRIAMVVPDFLPKLMPLFVGRGNKGHKKYLKELEKRGIIKNVNGKFEIID
;
A
#
# COMPACT_ATOMS: atom_id res chain seq x y z
N MET A 1 -19.86 -5.51 15.69
CA MET A 1 -19.63 -4.28 16.49
C MET A 1 -18.69 -3.40 15.67
N LYS A 2 -18.92 -2.09 15.58
CA LYS A 2 -17.98 -1.19 14.90
C LYS A 2 -16.70 -1.05 15.72
N TYR A 3 -15.55 -0.96 15.05
CA TYR A 3 -14.26 -0.73 15.70
C TYR A 3 -14.23 0.65 16.36
N ASP A 4 -13.86 0.72 17.64
CA ASP A 4 -13.71 1.99 18.36
C ASP A 4 -12.30 2.54 18.16
N PHE A 5 -12.18 3.70 17.56
CA PHE A 5 -10.90 4.36 17.24
C PHE A 5 -10.35 5.19 18.40
N ARG A 6 -11.20 5.58 19.36
CA ARG A 6 -10.82 6.48 20.45
C ARG A 6 -9.67 5.91 21.27
N ASN A 7 -8.61 6.69 21.42
CA ASN A 7 -7.38 6.32 22.14
C ASN A 7 -6.67 5.08 21.58
N LYS A 8 -6.91 4.75 20.28
CA LYS A 8 -6.20 3.70 19.57
C LYS A 8 -5.00 4.27 18.83
N VAL A 9 -3.87 3.59 18.94
CA VAL A 9 -2.61 3.98 18.31
C VAL A 9 -2.49 3.28 16.95
N PHE A 10 -2.45 4.08 15.89
CA PHE A 10 -2.31 3.65 14.50
C PHE A 10 -0.89 3.98 14.02
N VAL A 11 -0.07 2.97 13.77
CA VAL A 11 1.24 3.13 13.12
C VAL A 11 1.07 2.87 11.63
N ILE A 12 1.36 3.86 10.78
CA ILE A 12 1.09 3.80 9.32
C ILE A 12 2.37 4.09 8.55
N THR A 13 2.88 3.12 7.77
CA THR A 13 4.01 3.34 6.86
C THR A 13 3.54 3.91 5.52
N GLY A 14 4.40 4.70 4.86
CA GLY A 14 4.01 5.45 3.65
C GLY A 14 2.90 6.46 3.96
N CYS A 15 2.95 7.07 5.14
CA CYS A 15 1.90 7.96 5.66
C CYS A 15 1.78 9.26 4.85
N ALA A 16 2.83 9.69 4.16
CA ALA A 16 2.80 10.84 3.25
C ALA A 16 2.24 10.50 1.86
N GLY A 17 2.03 9.21 1.55
CA GLY A 17 1.46 8.73 0.28
C GLY A 17 -0.07 8.84 0.21
N GLY A 18 -0.64 8.61 -0.99
CA GLY A 18 -2.07 8.79 -1.24
C GLY A 18 -3.00 7.99 -0.33
N ILE A 19 -2.79 6.67 -0.21
CA ILE A 19 -3.61 5.80 0.66
C ILE A 19 -3.27 6.06 2.13
N GLY A 20 -1.97 6.18 2.47
CA GLY A 20 -1.51 6.36 3.85
C GLY A 20 -2.03 7.64 4.49
N SER A 21 -1.94 8.77 3.79
CA SER A 21 -2.41 10.07 4.29
C SER A 21 -3.93 10.11 4.46
N HIS A 22 -4.67 9.49 3.54
CA HIS A 22 -6.12 9.39 3.66
C HIS A 22 -6.53 8.52 4.86
N LEU A 23 -5.87 7.36 5.04
CA LEU A 23 -6.13 6.49 6.19
C LEU A 23 -5.79 7.19 7.52
N ALA A 24 -4.66 7.92 7.57
CA ALA A 24 -4.24 8.71 8.72
C ALA A 24 -5.30 9.74 9.10
N ARG A 25 -5.81 10.49 8.11
CA ARG A 25 -6.89 11.47 8.32
C ARG A 25 -8.15 10.82 8.89
N VAL A 26 -8.61 9.73 8.27
CA VAL A 26 -9.84 9.04 8.72
C VAL A 26 -9.66 8.43 10.12
N ALA A 27 -8.48 7.91 10.45
CA ALA A 27 -8.18 7.42 11.79
C ALA A 27 -8.25 8.55 12.83
N ALA A 28 -7.64 9.71 12.54
CA ALA A 28 -7.64 10.88 13.39
C ALA A 28 -9.05 11.49 13.56
N GLU A 29 -9.83 11.64 12.48
CA GLU A 29 -11.23 12.10 12.51
C GLU A 29 -12.13 11.23 13.40
N LYS A 30 -11.76 9.96 13.57
CA LYS A 30 -12.48 9.02 14.45
C LYS A 30 -11.90 8.96 15.88
N GLY A 31 -10.96 9.83 16.22
CA GLY A 31 -10.35 9.92 17.55
C GLY A 31 -9.17 8.98 17.79
N GLY A 32 -8.60 8.41 16.73
CA GLY A 32 -7.36 7.64 16.79
C GLY A 32 -6.11 8.54 16.87
N GLN A 33 -5.07 8.04 17.53
CA GLN A 33 -3.74 8.63 17.56
C GLN A 33 -2.92 8.05 16.41
N VAL A 34 -2.36 8.90 15.56
CA VAL A 34 -1.63 8.49 14.36
C VAL A 34 -0.14 8.66 14.57
N VAL A 35 0.62 7.60 14.30
CA VAL A 35 2.06 7.62 14.15
C VAL A 35 2.36 7.37 12.67
N GLY A 36 2.78 8.41 11.97
CA GLY A 36 3.14 8.32 10.56
C GLY A 36 4.61 7.99 10.39
N PHE A 37 4.91 6.98 9.58
CA PHE A 37 6.26 6.63 9.12
C PHE A 37 6.37 6.90 7.63
N ASP A 38 7.38 7.65 7.21
CA ASP A 38 7.66 7.94 5.78
C ASP A 38 9.12 8.34 5.61
N LEU A 39 9.64 8.22 4.40
CA LEU A 39 10.98 8.70 4.06
C LEU A 39 11.02 10.23 3.90
N ASN A 40 9.93 10.82 3.40
CA ASN A 40 9.86 12.26 3.12
C ASN A 40 9.36 13.04 4.33
N GLU A 41 10.29 13.57 5.12
CA GLU A 41 10.00 14.31 6.35
C GLU A 41 9.05 15.51 6.13
N ASN A 42 9.29 16.31 5.12
CA ASN A 42 8.49 17.52 4.85
C ASN A 42 7.04 17.17 4.53
N LYS A 43 6.82 16.19 3.65
CA LYS A 43 5.47 15.72 3.31
C LYS A 43 4.80 15.05 4.49
N LEU A 44 5.54 14.27 5.26
CA LEU A 44 5.03 13.59 6.46
C LEU A 44 4.58 14.60 7.51
N ASN A 45 5.41 15.60 7.83
CA ASN A 45 5.08 16.66 8.78
C ASN A 45 3.85 17.45 8.32
N LYS A 46 3.72 17.76 7.03
CA LYS A 46 2.53 18.42 6.49
C LYS A 46 1.26 17.59 6.72
N VAL A 47 1.33 16.28 6.52
CA VAL A 47 0.20 15.38 6.76
C VAL A 47 -0.15 15.34 8.25
N ILE A 48 0.83 15.05 9.11
CA ILE A 48 0.61 14.87 10.55
C ILE A 48 0.11 16.15 11.22
N ASN A 49 0.70 17.32 10.89
CA ASN A 49 0.26 18.62 11.44
C ASN A 49 -1.13 19.04 10.94
N GLY A 50 -1.59 18.49 9.82
CA GLY A 50 -2.94 18.73 9.27
C GLY A 50 -4.01 17.76 9.78
N LEU A 51 -3.68 16.80 10.67
CA LEU A 51 -4.65 15.87 11.23
C LEU A 51 -5.47 16.54 12.35
N PRO A 52 -6.78 16.25 12.44
CA PRO A 52 -7.59 16.69 13.57
C PRO A 52 -7.24 15.89 14.84
N GLY A 53 -7.35 16.54 15.99
CA GLY A 53 -7.03 15.95 17.29
C GLY A 53 -5.59 16.22 17.71
N GLU A 54 -5.13 15.50 18.72
CA GLU A 54 -3.83 15.70 19.35
C GLU A 54 -3.05 14.41 19.48
N ASN A 55 -1.80 14.52 19.91
CA ASN A 55 -0.91 13.38 20.18
C ASN A 55 -0.61 12.52 18.96
N HIS A 56 -0.54 13.11 17.77
CA HIS A 56 0.04 12.46 16.60
C HIS A 56 1.57 12.54 16.62
N LEU A 57 2.24 11.70 15.84
CA LEU A 57 3.71 11.63 15.75
C LEU A 57 4.14 11.41 14.30
N ALA A 58 5.06 12.22 13.83
CA ALA A 58 5.79 12.01 12.58
C ALA A 58 7.16 11.41 12.90
N VAL A 59 7.54 10.33 12.23
CA VAL A 59 8.88 9.74 12.31
C VAL A 59 9.37 9.48 10.89
N ALA A 60 10.31 10.31 10.44
CA ALA A 60 10.92 10.19 9.12
C ALA A 60 12.14 9.30 9.19
N PHE A 61 12.16 8.23 8.39
CA PHE A 61 13.29 7.32 8.30
C PHE A 61 13.18 6.41 7.07
N ASP A 62 14.30 5.76 6.73
CA ASP A 62 14.36 4.78 5.66
C ASP A 62 13.97 3.38 6.18
N LEU A 63 12.88 2.84 5.63
CA LEU A 63 12.39 1.49 5.96
C LEU A 63 13.38 0.37 5.61
N THR A 64 14.35 0.60 4.72
CA THR A 64 15.41 -0.38 4.42
C THR A 64 16.44 -0.48 5.53
N ASN A 65 16.54 0.55 6.38
CA ASN A 65 17.45 0.59 7.53
C ASN A 65 16.84 -0.09 8.75
N LYS A 66 17.24 -1.33 9.01
CA LYS A 66 16.73 -2.14 10.12
C LYS A 66 16.98 -1.50 11.51
N SER A 67 18.05 -0.72 11.66
CA SER A 67 18.35 -0.03 12.93
C SER A 67 17.38 1.13 13.16
N GLU A 68 16.98 1.83 12.09
CA GLU A 68 15.99 2.91 12.16
C GLU A 68 14.59 2.39 12.45
N ILE A 69 14.21 1.23 11.90
CA ILE A 69 12.95 0.56 12.27
C ILE A 69 12.88 0.33 13.79
N LYS A 70 13.96 -0.17 14.40
CA LYS A 70 13.98 -0.39 15.86
C LYS A 70 13.82 0.91 16.64
N LYS A 71 14.61 1.95 16.29
CA LYS A 71 14.52 3.28 16.92
C LYS A 71 13.13 3.89 16.76
N ALA A 72 12.50 3.75 15.59
CA ALA A 72 11.15 4.24 15.36
C ALA A 72 10.12 3.54 16.27
N ILE A 73 10.23 2.23 16.49
CA ILE A 73 9.36 1.50 17.41
C ILE A 73 9.65 1.85 18.87
N GLU A 74 10.91 2.11 19.26
CA GLU A 74 11.28 2.62 20.59
C GLU A 74 10.65 4.00 20.87
N LEU A 75 10.61 4.89 19.87
CA LEU A 75 9.88 6.17 19.98
C LEU A 75 8.37 5.96 20.18
N VAL A 76 7.77 4.98 19.49
CA VAL A 76 6.35 4.63 19.71
C VAL A 76 6.15 4.09 21.12
N ASP A 77 7.03 3.22 21.62
CA ASP A 77 6.92 2.69 22.99
C ASP A 77 7.05 3.80 24.04
N SER A 78 8.01 4.70 23.88
CA SER A 78 8.24 5.79 24.82
C SER A 78 7.03 6.73 24.97
N LYS A 79 6.26 6.92 23.90
CA LYS A 79 5.12 7.85 23.87
C LYS A 79 3.77 7.19 24.14
N TYR A 80 3.55 5.99 23.60
CA TYR A 80 2.22 5.36 23.59
C TYR A 80 2.14 4.02 24.33
N HIS A 81 3.27 3.37 24.58
CA HIS A 81 3.42 2.10 25.29
C HIS A 81 2.70 0.90 24.64
N LYS A 82 2.05 1.08 23.48
CA LYS A 82 1.31 0.05 22.72
C LYS A 82 1.18 0.43 21.26
N ILE A 83 0.77 -0.55 20.45
CA ILE A 83 0.27 -0.36 19.08
C ILE A 83 -1.06 -1.10 18.97
N ASP A 84 -2.15 -0.40 18.64
CA ASP A 84 -3.45 -1.04 18.42
C ASP A 84 -3.61 -1.49 16.95
N VAL A 85 -3.12 -0.68 16.00
CA VAL A 85 -3.19 -1.00 14.58
C VAL A 85 -1.85 -0.69 13.91
N LEU A 86 -1.20 -1.71 13.37
CA LEU A 86 -0.05 -1.56 12.49
C LEU A 86 -0.51 -1.63 11.04
N VAL A 87 -0.19 -0.63 10.23
CA VAL A 87 -0.52 -0.58 8.81
C VAL A 87 0.75 -0.57 7.97
N ASN A 88 1.07 -1.70 7.37
CA ASN A 88 2.12 -1.84 6.36
C ASN A 88 1.56 -1.36 5.01
N ASN A 89 1.81 -0.09 4.67
CA ASN A 89 1.28 0.52 3.45
C ASN A 89 2.37 1.09 2.53
N ALA A 90 3.56 1.38 3.04
CA ALA A 90 4.67 1.85 2.20
C ALA A 90 4.98 0.84 1.09
N ALA A 91 5.21 1.35 -0.11
CA ALA A 91 5.65 0.58 -1.26
C ALA A 91 6.24 1.52 -2.33
N ILE A 92 7.08 0.96 -3.16
CA ILE A 92 7.57 1.56 -4.41
C ILE A 92 7.29 0.64 -5.58
N THR A 93 7.39 1.17 -6.78
CA THR A 93 7.40 0.43 -8.04
C THR A 93 8.36 1.10 -9.01
N SER A 94 8.97 0.32 -9.89
CA SER A 94 9.78 0.81 -10.99
C SER A 94 9.17 0.36 -12.33
N ALA A 95 9.15 1.24 -13.30
CA ALA A 95 8.72 0.95 -14.67
C ALA A 95 9.86 0.38 -15.54
N GLU A 96 11.07 0.19 -14.96
CA GLU A 96 12.20 -0.38 -15.67
C GLU A 96 11.92 -1.82 -16.09
N ARG A 97 12.28 -2.15 -17.32
CA ARG A 97 12.19 -3.52 -17.83
C ARG A 97 13.17 -4.41 -17.09
N PHE A 98 12.81 -5.69 -16.94
CA PHE A 98 13.63 -6.61 -16.16
C PHE A 98 15.06 -6.77 -16.69
N ASP A 99 15.23 -6.80 -18.00
CA ASP A 99 16.52 -6.95 -18.69
C ASP A 99 17.42 -5.70 -18.65
N GLU A 100 16.85 -4.55 -18.30
CA GLU A 100 17.56 -3.26 -18.17
C GLU A 100 17.77 -2.84 -16.71
N ARG A 101 17.15 -3.54 -15.77
CA ARG A 101 17.07 -3.17 -14.38
C ARG A 101 18.33 -3.55 -13.61
N SER A 102 18.87 -2.61 -12.79
CA SER A 102 20.03 -2.91 -11.95
C SER A 102 19.69 -3.84 -10.78
N VAL A 103 20.69 -4.58 -10.29
CA VAL A 103 20.55 -5.47 -9.13
C VAL A 103 20.13 -4.67 -7.90
N GLU A 104 20.73 -3.51 -7.67
CA GLU A 104 20.45 -2.63 -6.54
C GLU A 104 18.99 -2.13 -6.56
N SER A 105 18.45 -1.84 -7.77
CA SER A 105 17.05 -1.46 -7.93
C SER A 105 16.11 -2.61 -7.58
N ILE A 106 16.47 -3.86 -7.92
CA ILE A 106 15.72 -5.07 -7.55
C ILE A 106 15.74 -5.26 -6.03
N GLU A 107 16.92 -5.20 -5.42
CA GLU A 107 17.08 -5.35 -3.97
C GLU A 107 16.29 -4.29 -3.20
N ASN A 108 16.42 -3.01 -3.59
CA ASN A 108 15.71 -1.91 -2.95
C ASN A 108 14.18 -2.08 -2.99
N GLU A 109 13.63 -2.51 -4.13
CA GLU A 109 12.18 -2.73 -4.21
C GLU A 109 11.72 -3.92 -3.36
N LEU A 110 12.48 -4.99 -3.30
CA LEU A 110 12.19 -6.13 -2.43
C LEU A 110 12.35 -5.76 -0.95
N ASP A 111 13.36 -4.99 -0.61
CA ASP A 111 13.59 -4.51 0.76
C ASP A 111 12.41 -3.67 1.24
N ILE A 112 11.98 -2.68 0.46
CA ILE A 112 10.86 -1.80 0.85
C ILE A 112 9.52 -2.56 0.84
N ASN A 113 9.23 -3.30 -0.22
CA ASN A 113 7.90 -3.85 -0.43
C ASN A 113 7.64 -5.17 0.31
N LEU A 114 8.69 -5.93 0.62
CA LEU A 114 8.57 -7.28 1.19
C LEU A 114 9.28 -7.40 2.55
N LEU A 115 10.58 -7.12 2.62
CA LEU A 115 11.34 -7.37 3.84
C LEU A 115 11.00 -6.37 4.95
N SER A 116 10.92 -5.08 4.65
CA SER A 116 10.62 -4.04 5.66
C SER A 116 9.29 -4.25 6.38
N PRO A 117 8.15 -4.53 5.70
CA PRO A 117 6.91 -4.81 6.41
C PRO A 117 6.96 -6.06 7.28
N LEU A 118 7.74 -7.09 6.91
CA LEU A 118 7.93 -8.28 7.73
C LEU A 118 8.77 -7.97 8.97
N ILE A 119 9.88 -7.25 8.80
CA ILE A 119 10.76 -6.83 9.90
C ILE A 119 10.02 -5.90 10.85
N LEU A 120 9.34 -4.87 10.33
CA LEU A 120 8.56 -3.93 11.13
C LEU A 120 7.47 -4.66 11.93
N THR A 121 6.74 -5.58 11.28
CA THR A 121 5.72 -6.40 11.95
C THR A 121 6.34 -7.20 13.09
N ARG A 122 7.51 -7.81 12.88
CA ARG A 122 8.20 -8.59 13.93
C ARG A 122 8.68 -7.71 15.09
N VAL A 123 9.26 -6.54 14.78
CA VAL A 123 9.77 -5.61 15.81
C VAL A 123 8.63 -5.00 16.61
N ALA A 124 7.48 -4.72 15.98
CA ALA A 124 6.30 -4.15 16.63
C ALA A 124 5.51 -5.14 17.50
N MET A 125 5.83 -6.45 17.46
CA MET A 125 5.03 -7.51 18.10
C MET A 125 4.80 -7.31 19.59
N ASP A 126 5.79 -6.82 20.34
CA ASP A 126 5.65 -6.67 21.78
C ASP A 126 4.71 -5.51 22.14
N LEU A 127 4.69 -4.44 21.33
CA LEU A 127 3.72 -3.36 21.48
C LEU A 127 2.31 -3.75 21.03
N LEU A 128 2.20 -4.56 19.96
CA LEU A 128 0.90 -5.11 19.51
C LEU A 128 0.27 -6.00 20.59
N LYS A 129 1.06 -6.82 21.29
CA LYS A 129 0.55 -7.67 22.39
C LYS A 129 0.02 -6.87 23.60
N LYS A 130 0.44 -5.59 23.75
CA LYS A 130 -0.07 -4.71 24.82
C LYS A 130 -1.45 -4.13 24.48
N SER A 131 -1.94 -4.28 23.25
CA SER A 131 -3.29 -3.87 22.86
C SER A 131 -4.33 -4.92 23.24
N ASN A 132 -5.52 -4.47 23.62
CA ASN A 132 -6.66 -5.36 23.89
C ASN A 132 -7.32 -5.91 22.61
N ASP A 133 -7.08 -5.27 21.45
CA ASP A 133 -7.61 -5.70 20.15
C ASP A 133 -6.62 -5.38 19.02
N PRO A 134 -5.44 -6.05 19.00
CA PRO A 134 -4.36 -5.75 18.08
C PRO A 134 -4.71 -6.13 16.64
N ARG A 135 -4.36 -5.24 15.70
CA ARG A 135 -4.57 -5.41 14.27
C ARG A 135 -3.28 -5.22 13.50
N ILE A 136 -3.02 -6.09 12.53
CA ILE A 136 -2.02 -5.89 11.49
C ILE A 136 -2.75 -5.79 10.17
N MET A 137 -2.57 -4.70 9.48
CA MET A 137 -3.21 -4.44 8.19
C MET A 137 -2.14 -4.16 7.13
N THR A 138 -2.30 -4.72 5.94
CA THR A 138 -1.27 -4.61 4.91
C THR A 138 -1.90 -4.26 3.57
N THR A 139 -1.36 -3.23 2.91
CA THR A 139 -1.68 -2.89 1.52
C THR A 139 -0.88 -3.81 0.59
N ILE A 140 -1.53 -4.79 0.02
CA ILE A 140 -0.95 -5.67 -1.00
C ILE A 140 -1.14 -5.00 -2.38
N SER A 141 -1.83 -5.65 -3.28
CA SER A 141 -2.30 -5.24 -4.62
C SER A 141 -2.94 -6.44 -5.30
N LEU A 142 -3.70 -6.25 -6.36
CA LEU A 142 -4.02 -7.33 -7.30
C LEU A 142 -2.76 -7.91 -7.95
N GLY A 143 -1.66 -7.13 -8.04
CA GLY A 143 -0.33 -7.63 -8.40
C GLY A 143 0.22 -8.70 -7.44
N GLY A 144 -0.40 -8.96 -6.29
CA GLY A 144 -0.11 -10.09 -5.41
C GLY A 144 -0.87 -11.38 -5.73
N ILE A 145 -1.72 -11.38 -6.76
CA ILE A 145 -2.47 -12.56 -7.24
C ILE A 145 -2.42 -12.73 -8.77
N PHE A 146 -1.92 -11.74 -9.48
CA PHE A 146 -1.81 -11.77 -10.94
C PHE A 146 -0.49 -11.13 -11.38
N PRO A 147 0.29 -11.78 -12.27
CA PRO A 147 1.57 -11.26 -12.69
C PRO A 147 1.39 -10.07 -13.64
N LEU A 148 2.18 -9.03 -13.39
CA LEU A 148 2.28 -7.84 -14.22
C LEU A 148 3.62 -7.92 -14.96
N GLY A 149 3.59 -8.14 -16.28
CA GLY A 149 4.78 -8.40 -17.09
C GLY A 149 5.77 -7.24 -17.11
N GLU A 150 5.27 -6.01 -17.03
CA GLU A 150 6.10 -4.78 -17.03
C GLU A 150 6.72 -4.46 -15.68
N THR A 151 6.21 -5.06 -14.58
CA THR A 151 6.69 -4.83 -13.22
C THR A 151 6.89 -6.16 -12.46
N PRO A 152 7.78 -7.06 -12.94
CA PRO A 152 7.92 -8.41 -12.38
C PRO A 152 8.44 -8.40 -10.93
N ILE A 153 9.28 -7.44 -10.54
CA ILE A 153 9.81 -7.34 -9.18
C ILE A 153 8.73 -6.84 -8.21
N TYR A 154 7.92 -5.86 -8.63
CA TYR A 154 6.74 -5.45 -7.86
C TYR A 154 5.79 -6.64 -7.64
N THR A 155 5.48 -7.37 -8.70
CA THR A 155 4.69 -8.61 -8.63
C THR A 155 5.29 -9.59 -7.63
N THR A 156 6.58 -9.91 -7.76
CA THR A 156 7.31 -10.80 -6.83
C THR A 156 7.14 -10.34 -5.38
N SER A 157 7.36 -9.05 -5.11
CA SER A 157 7.25 -8.48 -3.78
C SER A 157 5.84 -8.61 -3.20
N LYS A 158 4.80 -8.36 -4.02
CA LYS A 158 3.40 -8.42 -3.57
C LYS A 158 2.86 -9.85 -3.44
N PHE A 159 3.31 -10.81 -4.28
CA PHE A 159 3.02 -12.23 -4.08
C PHE A 159 3.67 -12.75 -2.80
N GLY A 160 4.96 -12.44 -2.60
CA GLY A 160 5.68 -12.81 -1.38
C GLY A 160 5.04 -12.24 -0.12
N LEU A 161 4.73 -10.94 -0.12
CA LEU A 161 4.08 -10.27 1.01
C LEU A 161 2.69 -10.84 1.29
N ARG A 162 1.91 -11.16 0.24
CA ARG A 162 0.60 -11.81 0.39
C ARG A 162 0.73 -13.17 1.08
N GLY A 163 1.63 -14.02 0.57
CA GLY A 163 1.88 -15.35 1.16
C GLY A 163 2.30 -15.25 2.62
N ALA A 164 3.23 -14.34 2.92
CA ALA A 164 3.69 -14.08 4.28
C ALA A 164 2.55 -13.61 5.21
N MET A 165 1.73 -12.63 4.79
CA MET A 165 0.64 -12.12 5.62
C MET A 165 -0.47 -13.16 5.85
N LEU A 166 -0.74 -14.05 4.90
CA LEU A 166 -1.65 -15.18 5.10
C LEU A 166 -1.09 -16.14 6.16
N GLY A 167 0.18 -16.53 6.05
CA GLY A 167 0.86 -17.40 7.03
C GLY A 167 0.91 -16.77 8.42
N ILE A 168 1.31 -15.51 8.52
CA ILE A 168 1.34 -14.75 9.78
C ILE A 168 -0.07 -14.64 10.37
N GLY A 169 -1.11 -14.44 9.54
CA GLY A 169 -2.49 -14.37 10.00
C GLY A 169 -2.98 -15.69 10.62
N LEU A 170 -2.58 -16.82 10.06
CA LEU A 170 -2.88 -18.14 10.61
C LEU A 170 -2.13 -18.38 11.93
N ASP A 171 -0.83 -18.06 12.00
CA ASP A 171 -0.02 -18.24 13.22
C ASP A 171 -0.49 -17.33 14.36
N LEU A 172 -0.71 -16.04 14.09
CA LEU A 172 -1.06 -15.05 15.12
C LEU A 172 -2.51 -15.14 15.60
N LYS A 173 -3.38 -15.84 14.89
CA LYS A 173 -4.79 -16.04 15.29
C LYS A 173 -4.89 -16.60 16.71
N ARG A 174 -4.05 -17.58 17.09
CA ARG A 174 -3.99 -18.17 18.43
C ARG A 174 -3.56 -17.18 19.53
N LYS A 175 -2.91 -16.05 19.13
CA LYS A 175 -2.48 -14.96 20.03
C LYS A 175 -3.48 -13.81 20.08
N GLY A 176 -4.66 -13.96 19.44
CA GLY A 176 -5.69 -12.93 19.38
C GLY A 176 -5.37 -11.76 18.46
N ILE A 177 -4.24 -11.79 17.73
CA ILE A 177 -3.85 -10.73 16.80
C ILE A 177 -4.53 -10.98 15.45
N LYS A 178 -5.26 -9.99 14.95
CA LYS A 178 -6.03 -10.10 13.71
C LYS A 178 -5.25 -9.48 12.57
N VAL A 179 -4.99 -10.28 11.54
CA VAL A 179 -4.24 -9.87 10.34
C VAL A 179 -5.20 -9.75 9.16
N SER A 180 -5.12 -8.64 8.43
CA SER A 180 -5.95 -8.39 7.24
C SER A 180 -5.12 -7.75 6.14
N SER A 181 -5.23 -8.28 4.93
CA SER A 181 -4.63 -7.71 3.72
C SER A 181 -5.70 -7.04 2.86
N ILE A 182 -5.40 -5.85 2.38
CA ILE A 182 -6.23 -5.14 1.41
C ILE A 182 -5.55 -5.27 0.05
N LEU A 183 -6.28 -5.74 -0.95
CA LEU A 183 -5.75 -5.97 -2.29
C LEU A 183 -6.44 -5.03 -3.30
N PRO A 184 -5.98 -3.77 -3.40
CA PRO A 184 -6.53 -2.83 -4.37
C PRO A 184 -6.07 -3.17 -5.81
N SER A 185 -6.89 -2.80 -6.79
CA SER A 185 -6.45 -2.58 -8.16
C SER A 185 -5.81 -1.20 -8.31
N ALA A 186 -5.55 -0.74 -9.55
CA ALA A 186 -5.04 0.60 -9.80
C ALA A 186 -5.81 1.64 -8.97
N THR A 187 -5.09 2.43 -8.20
CA THR A 187 -5.64 3.42 -7.28
C THR A 187 -5.06 4.80 -7.60
N ASP A 188 -5.92 5.78 -7.75
CA ASP A 188 -5.55 7.17 -8.09
C ASP A 188 -4.71 7.79 -6.96
N THR A 189 -3.41 7.74 -7.14
CA THR A 189 -2.38 8.15 -6.17
C THR A 189 -1.17 8.74 -6.90
N PRO A 190 -0.31 9.50 -6.22
CA PRO A 190 0.93 10.00 -6.82
C PRO A 190 1.84 8.89 -7.39
N MET A 191 1.78 7.67 -6.86
CA MET A 191 2.48 6.52 -7.42
C MET A 191 1.94 6.17 -8.81
N LEU A 192 0.61 6.03 -8.96
CA LEU A 192 -0.02 5.71 -10.24
C LEU A 192 0.15 6.85 -11.26
N HIS A 193 0.19 8.12 -10.80
CA HIS A 193 0.46 9.26 -11.68
C HIS A 193 1.84 9.13 -12.33
N ARG A 194 2.87 8.78 -11.55
CA ARG A 194 4.24 8.52 -12.04
C ARG A 194 4.28 7.34 -13.01
N GLU A 195 3.70 6.21 -12.61
CA GLU A 195 3.62 5.02 -13.48
C GLU A 195 2.94 5.33 -14.82
N ALA A 196 1.88 6.14 -14.82
CA ALA A 196 1.19 6.53 -16.04
C ALA A 196 2.07 7.35 -16.99
N ILE A 197 2.97 8.18 -16.47
CA ILE A 197 3.90 8.99 -17.29
C ILE A 197 5.07 8.15 -17.78
N GLU A 198 5.59 7.27 -16.93
CA GLU A 198 6.77 6.44 -17.18
C GLU A 198 6.48 5.23 -18.09
N GLY A 199 5.23 5.02 -18.48
CA GLY A 199 4.83 3.93 -19.36
C GLY A 199 4.53 2.62 -18.65
N GLY A 200 4.05 2.68 -17.40
CA GLY A 200 3.67 1.52 -16.59
C GLY A 200 2.63 0.61 -17.24
N ASN A 201 2.33 -0.50 -16.58
CA ASN A 201 1.50 -1.58 -17.10
C ASN A 201 0.13 -1.10 -17.60
N SER A 202 -0.12 -1.24 -18.90
CA SER A 202 -1.38 -0.83 -19.54
C SER A 202 -2.60 -1.53 -18.95
N LEU A 203 -2.48 -2.74 -18.45
CA LEU A 203 -3.59 -3.51 -17.85
C LEU A 203 -4.16 -2.83 -16.59
N GLN A 204 -3.36 -2.03 -15.90
CA GLN A 204 -3.84 -1.24 -14.75
C GLN A 204 -4.92 -0.23 -15.15
N PHE A 205 -4.96 0.17 -16.42
CA PHE A 205 -5.87 1.17 -16.97
C PHE A 205 -7.04 0.57 -17.76
N MET A 206 -7.25 -0.76 -17.71
CA MET A 206 -8.40 -1.40 -18.36
C MET A 206 -9.74 -0.85 -17.87
N ASP A 207 -9.80 -0.55 -16.59
CA ASP A 207 -10.90 0.17 -15.95
C ASP A 207 -10.36 1.46 -15.30
N PRO A 208 -11.21 2.46 -15.05
CA PRO A 208 -10.80 3.67 -14.35
C PRO A 208 -10.20 3.33 -12.99
N PRO A 209 -9.05 3.94 -12.62
CA PRO A 209 -8.46 3.76 -11.30
C PRO A 209 -9.47 4.04 -10.18
N GLN A 210 -9.43 3.24 -9.13
CA GLN A 210 -10.29 3.47 -7.97
C GLN A 210 -9.76 4.62 -7.12
N THR A 211 -10.63 5.25 -6.36
CA THR A 211 -10.24 6.30 -5.44
C THR A 211 -9.58 5.73 -4.18
N THR A 212 -8.71 6.51 -3.53
CA THR A 212 -8.14 6.17 -2.22
C THR A 212 -9.22 5.92 -1.17
N GLU A 213 -10.37 6.60 -1.27
CA GLU A 213 -11.51 6.41 -0.37
C GLU A 213 -12.07 4.98 -0.42
N LYS A 214 -12.23 4.38 -1.61
CA LYS A 214 -12.67 2.98 -1.73
C LYS A 214 -11.71 2.01 -1.06
N VAL A 215 -10.41 2.28 -1.16
CA VAL A 215 -9.38 1.49 -0.48
C VAL A 215 -9.51 1.65 1.03
N VAL A 216 -9.57 2.89 1.53
CA VAL A 216 -9.73 3.20 2.97
C VAL A 216 -11.02 2.59 3.53
N GLN A 217 -12.14 2.62 2.79
CA GLN A 217 -13.37 1.92 3.19
C GLN A 217 -13.15 0.41 3.39
N SER A 218 -12.26 -0.20 2.62
CA SER A 218 -11.91 -1.62 2.81
C SER A 218 -11.07 -1.84 4.07
N PHE A 219 -10.20 -0.91 4.43
CA PHE A 219 -9.54 -0.91 5.73
C PHE A 219 -10.55 -0.81 6.88
N LEU A 220 -11.48 0.14 6.84
CA LEU A 220 -12.51 0.31 7.86
C LEU A 220 -13.37 -0.94 8.02
N LYS A 221 -13.82 -1.53 6.90
CA LYS A 221 -14.56 -2.80 6.92
C LYS A 221 -13.75 -3.94 7.50
N SER A 222 -12.41 -3.94 7.38
CA SER A 222 -11.54 -4.96 7.97
C SER A 222 -11.29 -4.73 9.44
N LEU A 223 -11.32 -3.49 9.91
CA LEU A 223 -11.32 -3.17 11.35
C LEU A 223 -12.63 -3.66 12.00
N ASP A 224 -13.78 -3.43 11.38
CA ASP A 224 -15.09 -3.86 11.89
C ASP A 224 -15.28 -5.38 11.83
N ASN A 225 -14.88 -6.00 10.73
CA ASN A 225 -15.01 -7.44 10.47
C ASN A 225 -13.72 -7.97 9.83
N PRO A 226 -12.74 -8.39 10.64
CA PRO A 226 -11.45 -8.88 10.16
C PRO A 226 -11.59 -10.09 9.24
N LYS A 227 -10.94 -10.01 8.07
CA LYS A 227 -10.76 -11.11 7.12
C LYS A 227 -9.30 -11.12 6.69
N LEU A 228 -8.74 -12.29 6.40
CA LEU A 228 -7.37 -12.40 5.92
C LEU A 228 -7.14 -11.58 4.65
N GLU A 229 -8.13 -11.53 3.76
CA GLU A 229 -8.06 -10.72 2.53
C GLU A 229 -9.36 -9.97 2.28
N ARG A 230 -9.22 -8.75 1.78
CA ARG A 230 -10.34 -7.93 1.32
C ARG A 230 -9.98 -7.19 0.03
N TYR A 231 -10.91 -7.21 -0.90
CA TYR A 231 -10.78 -6.62 -2.23
C TYR A 231 -11.72 -5.44 -2.33
N PRO A 232 -11.22 -4.20 -2.58
CA PRO A 232 -12.08 -3.03 -2.79
C PRO A 232 -13.05 -3.18 -3.96
N LYS A 233 -12.63 -3.90 -5.02
CA LYS A 233 -13.46 -4.32 -6.16
C LYS A 233 -13.44 -5.85 -6.28
N PRO A 234 -14.36 -6.57 -5.63
CA PRO A 234 -14.35 -8.04 -5.61
C PRO A 234 -14.47 -8.71 -6.99
N SER A 235 -15.18 -8.08 -7.94
CA SER A 235 -15.35 -8.62 -9.31
C SER A 235 -14.04 -8.76 -10.06
N GLU A 236 -13.11 -7.81 -9.91
CA GLU A 236 -11.79 -7.87 -10.53
C GLU A 236 -10.96 -9.03 -10.00
N SER A 237 -11.06 -9.34 -8.70
CA SER A 237 -10.29 -10.41 -8.09
C SER A 237 -10.69 -11.82 -8.58
N TRP A 238 -11.95 -12.02 -8.93
CA TRP A 238 -12.43 -13.30 -9.46
C TRP A 238 -11.82 -13.60 -10.84
N LEU A 239 -11.84 -12.61 -11.73
CA LEU A 239 -11.32 -12.76 -13.08
C LEU A 239 -9.82 -13.13 -13.06
N VAL A 240 -9.02 -12.40 -12.27
CA VAL A 240 -7.57 -12.63 -12.19
C VAL A 240 -7.24 -13.97 -11.53
N ARG A 241 -8.02 -14.45 -10.56
CA ARG A 241 -7.82 -15.77 -9.93
C ARG A 241 -8.06 -16.90 -10.91
N ILE A 242 -9.13 -16.82 -11.70
CA ILE A 242 -9.43 -17.85 -12.72
C ILE A 242 -8.31 -17.92 -13.76
N ALA A 243 -7.82 -16.76 -14.22
CA ALA A 243 -6.71 -16.70 -15.17
C ALA A 243 -5.40 -17.37 -14.65
N MET A 244 -5.20 -17.38 -13.32
CA MET A 244 -4.04 -17.98 -12.67
C MET A 244 -4.15 -19.50 -12.46
N VAL A 245 -5.30 -20.12 -12.72
CA VAL A 245 -5.44 -21.59 -12.61
C VAL A 245 -4.62 -22.30 -13.67
N VAL A 246 -4.51 -21.68 -14.86
CA VAL A 246 -3.71 -22.25 -15.98
C VAL A 246 -2.84 -21.13 -16.55
N PRO A 247 -1.65 -20.86 -15.94
CA PRO A 247 -0.81 -19.71 -16.30
C PRO A 247 -0.26 -19.78 -17.73
N ASP A 248 -0.13 -20.93 -18.34
CA ASP A 248 0.32 -21.10 -19.72
C ASP A 248 -0.60 -20.43 -20.77
N PHE A 249 -1.83 -20.12 -20.40
CA PHE A 249 -2.75 -19.35 -21.24
C PHE A 249 -2.55 -17.83 -21.15
N LEU A 250 -1.83 -17.33 -20.15
CA LEU A 250 -1.63 -15.88 -19.96
C LEU A 250 -1.03 -15.22 -21.21
N PRO A 251 0.06 -15.75 -21.84
CA PRO A 251 0.63 -15.12 -23.03
C PRO A 251 -0.36 -15.01 -24.19
N LYS A 252 -1.33 -15.93 -24.29
CA LYS A 252 -2.39 -15.91 -25.33
C LYS A 252 -3.53 -14.96 -25.00
N LEU A 253 -3.85 -14.78 -23.72
CA LEU A 253 -4.94 -13.93 -23.25
C LEU A 253 -4.53 -12.45 -23.13
N MET A 254 -3.28 -12.17 -22.72
CA MET A 254 -2.80 -10.82 -22.47
C MET A 254 -2.99 -9.84 -23.64
N PRO A 255 -2.68 -10.22 -24.91
CA PRO A 255 -2.86 -9.32 -26.05
C PRO A 255 -4.30 -8.83 -26.24
N LEU A 256 -5.30 -9.63 -25.83
CA LEU A 256 -6.73 -9.25 -25.94
C LEU A 256 -7.07 -8.05 -25.04
N PHE A 257 -6.36 -7.88 -23.94
CA PHE A 257 -6.61 -6.84 -22.96
C PHE A 257 -5.73 -5.60 -23.13
N VAL A 258 -4.54 -5.75 -23.73
CA VAL A 258 -3.59 -4.64 -23.95
C VAL A 258 -4.22 -3.49 -24.72
N GLY A 259 -4.99 -3.76 -25.77
CA GLY A 259 -5.65 -2.72 -26.55
C GLY A 259 -6.66 -1.88 -25.74
N ARG A 260 -7.40 -2.51 -24.83
CA ARG A 260 -8.31 -1.83 -23.91
C ARG A 260 -7.52 -1.02 -22.87
N GLY A 261 -6.48 -1.62 -22.32
CA GLY A 261 -5.59 -0.96 -21.37
C GLY A 261 -4.93 0.30 -21.93
N ASN A 262 -4.39 0.22 -23.16
CA ASN A 262 -3.79 1.38 -23.84
C ASN A 262 -4.79 2.52 -24.08
N LYS A 263 -6.04 2.21 -24.42
CA LYS A 263 -7.09 3.22 -24.54
C LYS A 263 -7.40 3.87 -23.20
N GLY A 264 -7.50 3.08 -22.13
CA GLY A 264 -7.72 3.56 -20.77
C GLY A 264 -6.57 4.42 -20.28
N HIS A 265 -5.34 4.00 -20.53
CA HIS A 265 -4.13 4.77 -20.19
C HIS A 265 -4.14 6.17 -20.82
N LYS A 266 -4.38 6.25 -22.15
CA LYS A 266 -4.51 7.54 -22.84
C LYS A 266 -5.63 8.41 -22.26
N LYS A 267 -6.76 7.80 -21.89
CA LYS A 267 -7.85 8.53 -21.24
C LYS A 267 -7.46 9.05 -19.86
N TYR A 268 -6.75 8.24 -19.09
CA TYR A 268 -6.29 8.63 -17.75
C TYR A 268 -5.28 9.78 -17.81
N LEU A 269 -4.30 9.75 -18.73
CA LEU A 269 -3.36 10.87 -18.93
C LEU A 269 -4.09 12.17 -19.25
N LYS A 270 -5.09 12.17 -20.15
CA LYS A 270 -5.92 13.34 -20.42
C LYS A 270 -6.69 13.84 -19.20
N GLU A 271 -7.14 12.92 -18.35
CA GLU A 271 -7.82 13.27 -17.10
C GLU A 271 -6.86 13.93 -16.11
N LEU A 272 -5.65 13.39 -15.95
CA LEU A 272 -4.61 13.98 -15.09
C LEU A 272 -4.21 15.38 -15.57
N GLU A 273 -4.06 15.57 -16.88
CA GLU A 273 -3.78 16.88 -17.48
C GLU A 273 -4.91 17.89 -17.22
N LYS A 274 -6.17 17.47 -17.41
CA LYS A 274 -7.35 18.30 -17.10
C LYS A 274 -7.44 18.68 -15.62
N ARG A 275 -6.99 17.81 -14.74
CA ARG A 275 -6.93 18.05 -13.28
C ARG A 275 -5.73 18.90 -12.86
N GLY A 276 -4.84 19.26 -13.78
CA GLY A 276 -3.63 20.04 -13.49
C GLY A 276 -2.59 19.26 -12.68
N ILE A 277 -2.60 17.94 -12.75
CA ILE A 277 -1.64 17.06 -12.06
C ILE A 277 -0.39 16.86 -12.93
N ILE A 278 -0.59 16.81 -14.24
CA ILE A 278 0.50 16.68 -15.24
C ILE A 278 0.36 17.76 -16.31
N LYS A 279 1.45 18.04 -16.98
CA LYS A 279 1.51 18.92 -18.18
C LYS A 279 2.24 18.19 -19.30
N ASN A 280 1.85 18.48 -20.54
CA ASN A 280 2.59 18.02 -21.71
C ASN A 280 3.64 19.06 -22.10
N VAL A 281 4.91 18.66 -22.08
CA VAL A 281 6.04 19.46 -22.49
C VAL A 281 6.74 18.76 -23.65
N ASN A 282 6.62 19.32 -24.85
CA ASN A 282 7.25 18.77 -26.07
C ASN A 282 6.94 17.28 -26.33
N GLY A 283 5.71 16.85 -26.06
CA GLY A 283 5.28 15.45 -26.27
C GLY A 283 5.58 14.51 -25.12
N LYS A 284 6.21 14.97 -24.03
CA LYS A 284 6.41 14.22 -22.79
C LYS A 284 5.55 14.81 -21.69
N PHE A 285 4.98 13.92 -20.85
CA PHE A 285 4.25 14.36 -19.68
C PHE A 285 5.19 14.52 -18.47
N GLU A 286 4.96 15.58 -17.69
CA GLU A 286 5.67 15.87 -16.44
C GLU A 286 4.65 16.13 -15.32
N ILE A 287 4.97 15.74 -14.09
CA ILE A 287 4.15 16.06 -12.91
C ILE A 287 4.30 17.55 -12.60
N ILE A 288 3.19 18.19 -12.25
CA ILE A 288 3.18 19.56 -11.74
C ILE A 288 3.35 19.47 -10.22
N ASP A 289 4.47 20.01 -9.70
CA ASP A 289 4.78 20.04 -8.27
C ASP A 289 3.88 21.02 -7.48
#